data_ed0f91ed6525f43ec5e676240b55bb00
#
_entry.id   ed0f91ed6525f43ec5e676240b55bb00
#
_cell.length_a   1.000
_cell.length_b   1.000
_cell.length_c   1.000
_cell.angle_alpha   90.00
_cell.angle_beta   90.00
_cell.angle_gamma   90.00
#
_symmetry.space_group_name_H-M   'P 1'
#
loop_
_entity.id
_entity.type
_entity.pdbx_description
1 polymer ?
#
loop_
_entity_poly.entity_id
_entity_poly.type
_entity_poly.pdbx_seq_one_letter_code
_entity_poly.pdbx_strand_id
1 'polypeptide(L)'
;MDIEPAQQPPQAQQASSAGVLGWLYGHRIGAVKIFLITGLIIGTVLAFTTLHKHKPMTLCKANVTVSLDGASNFYTISAAVEAAPNLSSYQFCIWIKQGRYLENIIVGENKTNVVFLGDGIGKTIITGSRSCYDMNCEFMHEPTLWVVGEGFMAVDLTVENTAMPETNPAVALENWSDRSIFYRCAFVGYRGVVHANHYIQFYCECQIQGASSLIFGGAQAIFQSCFIIVDANGGVTQEHVISAQRRYSQNNPTGFAFQFCVISYRNDTVPVSYWGVPLAPFARIVFIRCQLGVIGTWSYGTFTPLTVFFAEYKNAEPFAMYDIKRPTVNTLDQTTVSQFTVREFFGSTDWIPSSIPYKSYLA
;
A
#
# COMPACT_ATOMS: atom_id res chain seq x y z
N MET A 1 -38.47 -35.25 -55.69
CA MET A 1 -38.80 -34.51 -54.46
C MET A 1 -38.78 -35.54 -53.34
N ASP A 2 -37.59 -35.80 -52.81
CA ASP A 2 -37.37 -36.79 -51.76
C ASP A 2 -37.21 -36.04 -50.46
N ILE A 3 -38.08 -36.37 -49.50
CA ILE A 3 -38.11 -35.80 -48.16
C ILE A 3 -37.27 -36.70 -47.26
N GLU A 4 -36.17 -36.15 -46.76
CA GLU A 4 -35.25 -36.78 -45.82
C GLU A 4 -35.87 -36.76 -44.40
N PRO A 5 -35.77 -37.86 -43.61
CA PRO A 5 -36.38 -37.90 -42.29
C PRO A 5 -35.50 -37.24 -41.22
N ALA A 6 -36.14 -36.51 -40.30
CA ALA A 6 -35.53 -35.77 -39.20
C ALA A 6 -34.74 -36.67 -38.24
N GLN A 7 -33.53 -36.21 -37.93
CA GLN A 7 -32.65 -36.82 -36.89
C GLN A 7 -33.18 -36.58 -35.47
N GLN A 8 -33.25 -37.60 -34.67
CA GLN A 8 -33.56 -37.56 -33.23
C GLN A 8 -32.44 -36.88 -32.42
N PRO A 9 -32.80 -36.12 -31.38
CA PRO A 9 -31.77 -35.49 -30.47
C PRO A 9 -31.05 -36.60 -29.62
N PRO A 10 -29.80 -36.33 -29.22
CA PRO A 10 -29.02 -37.31 -28.44
C PRO A 10 -29.59 -37.44 -27.02
N GLN A 11 -29.66 -38.68 -26.55
CA GLN A 11 -30.05 -39.05 -25.18
C GLN A 11 -29.06 -38.48 -24.17
N ALA A 12 -29.54 -37.79 -23.13
CA ALA A 12 -28.79 -37.35 -21.98
C ALA A 12 -28.21 -38.54 -21.20
N GLN A 13 -26.90 -38.65 -21.13
CA GLN A 13 -26.22 -39.59 -20.22
C GLN A 13 -26.51 -39.20 -18.76
N GLN A 14 -27.13 -40.12 -18.00
CA GLN A 14 -27.28 -39.99 -16.55
C GLN A 14 -25.88 -39.97 -15.88
N ALA A 15 -25.51 -38.82 -15.33
CA ALA A 15 -24.32 -38.70 -14.48
C ALA A 15 -24.55 -39.53 -13.18
N SER A 16 -23.61 -40.41 -12.85
CA SER A 16 -23.67 -41.22 -11.66
C SER A 16 -23.68 -40.40 -10.38
N SER A 17 -24.57 -40.70 -9.44
CA SER A 17 -24.75 -39.99 -8.16
C SER A 17 -23.47 -39.91 -7.31
N ALA A 18 -22.49 -40.77 -7.54
CA ALA A 18 -21.18 -40.75 -6.87
C ALA A 18 -20.30 -39.55 -7.25
N GLY A 19 -20.40 -39.06 -8.51
CA GLY A 19 -19.62 -37.91 -8.97
C GLY A 19 -20.12 -36.56 -8.37
N VAL A 20 -21.41 -36.44 -8.18
CA VAL A 20 -22.03 -35.22 -7.62
C VAL A 20 -21.75 -35.08 -6.12
N LEU A 21 -21.76 -36.20 -5.37
CA LEU A 21 -21.42 -36.23 -3.94
C LEU A 21 -19.93 -35.90 -3.70
N GLY A 22 -19.03 -36.36 -4.53
CA GLY A 22 -17.58 -36.06 -4.46
C GLY A 22 -17.34 -34.54 -4.75
N TRP A 23 -18.03 -34.00 -5.74
CA TRP A 23 -17.93 -32.57 -6.09
C TRP A 23 -18.46 -31.65 -4.97
N LEU A 24 -19.62 -31.97 -4.39
CA LEU A 24 -20.22 -31.24 -3.26
C LEU A 24 -19.36 -31.30 -1.99
N TYR A 25 -18.70 -32.46 -1.73
CA TYR A 25 -17.82 -32.62 -0.56
C TYR A 25 -16.52 -31.83 -0.71
N GLY A 26 -15.91 -31.82 -1.90
CA GLY A 26 -14.73 -31.02 -2.21
C GLY A 26 -14.98 -29.48 -2.08
N HIS A 27 -16.13 -29.00 -2.55
CA HIS A 27 -16.50 -27.59 -2.41
C HIS A 27 -16.82 -27.19 -0.97
N ARG A 28 -17.45 -28.06 -0.16
CA ARG A 28 -17.71 -27.77 1.26
C ARG A 28 -16.41 -27.68 2.08
N ILE A 29 -15.42 -28.55 1.83
CA ILE A 29 -14.13 -28.49 2.51
C ILE A 29 -13.33 -27.26 2.08
N GLY A 30 -13.41 -26.86 0.80
CA GLY A 30 -12.83 -25.60 0.30
C GLY A 30 -13.46 -24.37 0.96
N ALA A 31 -14.78 -24.31 1.01
CA ALA A 31 -15.52 -23.22 1.64
C ALA A 31 -15.21 -23.10 3.15
N VAL A 32 -15.18 -24.20 3.89
CA VAL A 32 -14.86 -24.20 5.33
C VAL A 32 -13.41 -23.77 5.57
N LYS A 33 -12.44 -24.16 4.72
CA LYS A 33 -11.07 -23.67 4.82
C LYS A 33 -10.95 -22.18 4.51
N ILE A 34 -11.67 -21.67 3.51
CA ILE A 34 -11.74 -20.26 3.17
C ILE A 34 -12.34 -19.46 4.35
N PHE A 35 -13.43 -19.91 4.95
CA PHE A 35 -14.04 -19.26 6.12
C PHE A 35 -13.11 -19.27 7.35
N LEU A 36 -12.34 -20.33 7.57
CA LEU A 36 -11.37 -20.38 8.68
C LEU A 36 -10.17 -19.44 8.45
N ILE A 37 -9.70 -19.30 7.21
CA ILE A 37 -8.57 -18.43 6.85
C ILE A 37 -9.00 -16.97 6.84
N THR A 38 -10.15 -16.61 6.27
CA THR A 38 -10.71 -15.27 6.35
C THR A 38 -11.06 -14.87 7.79
N GLY A 39 -11.60 -15.78 8.58
CA GLY A 39 -11.82 -15.57 10.02
C GLY A 39 -10.51 -15.36 10.79
N LEU A 40 -9.43 -16.04 10.44
CA LEU A 40 -8.12 -15.86 11.04
C LEU A 40 -7.50 -14.51 10.64
N ILE A 41 -7.64 -14.10 9.38
CA ILE A 41 -7.14 -12.80 8.87
C ILE A 41 -7.96 -11.64 9.46
N ILE A 42 -9.28 -11.74 9.49
CA ILE A 42 -10.15 -10.74 10.14
C ILE A 42 -9.88 -10.73 11.65
N GLY A 43 -9.68 -11.88 12.28
CA GLY A 43 -9.30 -11.99 13.69
C GLY A 43 -7.93 -11.36 13.98
N THR A 44 -6.95 -11.50 13.10
CA THR A 44 -5.63 -10.85 13.25
C THR A 44 -5.70 -9.35 13.00
N VAL A 45 -6.47 -8.88 12.04
CA VAL A 45 -6.71 -7.43 11.80
C VAL A 45 -7.48 -6.81 12.97
N LEU A 46 -8.55 -7.45 13.45
CA LEU A 46 -9.28 -7.02 14.66
C LEU A 46 -8.43 -7.14 15.91
N ALA A 47 -7.64 -8.18 16.08
CA ALA A 47 -6.73 -8.32 17.22
C ALA A 47 -5.62 -7.25 17.18
N PHE A 48 -5.11 -6.92 15.99
CA PHE A 48 -4.13 -5.85 15.83
C PHE A 48 -4.73 -4.48 16.18
N THR A 49 -5.97 -4.21 15.81
CA THR A 49 -6.67 -2.95 16.15
C THR A 49 -7.15 -2.89 17.60
N THR A 50 -7.48 -4.04 18.22
CA THR A 50 -8.03 -4.08 19.60
C THR A 50 -6.99 -4.36 20.69
N LEU A 51 -5.92 -5.11 20.40
CA LEU A 51 -4.85 -5.43 21.36
C LEU A 51 -3.85 -4.31 21.57
N HIS A 52 -3.74 -3.38 20.63
CA HIS A 52 -2.91 -2.21 20.82
C HIS A 52 -3.75 -1.05 21.36
N LYS A 53 -4.06 -1.05 22.66
CA LYS A 53 -4.25 0.20 23.39
C LYS A 53 -2.91 0.94 23.35
N HIS A 54 -2.61 1.54 22.20
CA HIS A 54 -1.38 2.28 22.04
C HIS A 54 -1.39 3.45 23.01
N LYS A 55 -0.43 3.42 23.94
CA LYS A 55 -0.07 4.61 24.69
C LYS A 55 0.33 5.64 23.63
N PRO A 56 -0.20 6.87 23.65
CA PRO A 56 0.21 7.88 22.68
C PRO A 56 1.73 7.96 22.67
N MET A 57 2.32 7.78 21.49
CA MET A 57 3.77 7.81 21.32
C MET A 57 4.23 9.25 21.49
N THR A 58 5.06 9.52 22.47
CA THR A 58 5.68 10.82 22.62
C THR A 58 6.94 10.86 21.76
N LEU A 59 6.76 11.07 20.45
CA LEU A 59 7.87 11.22 19.50
C LEU A 59 8.58 12.54 19.73
N CYS A 60 7.81 13.58 19.94
CA CYS A 60 8.25 14.94 20.26
C CYS A 60 7.14 15.66 21.04
N LYS A 61 7.50 16.75 21.71
CA LYS A 61 6.52 17.65 22.31
C LYS A 61 5.91 18.53 21.22
N ALA A 62 4.58 18.63 21.19
CA ALA A 62 3.90 19.49 20.24
C ALA A 62 4.34 20.97 20.38
N ASN A 63 4.77 21.56 19.29
CA ASN A 63 5.03 23.02 19.20
C ASN A 63 3.72 23.76 19.04
N VAL A 64 2.82 23.19 18.24
CA VAL A 64 1.48 23.74 17.98
C VAL A 64 0.45 22.61 17.91
N THR A 65 -0.80 22.98 18.13
CA THR A 65 -1.93 22.06 18.06
C THR A 65 -2.96 22.57 17.05
N VAL A 66 -3.57 21.65 16.31
CA VAL A 66 -4.67 21.91 15.38
C VAL A 66 -5.92 21.21 15.88
N SER A 67 -7.05 21.92 15.94
CA SER A 67 -8.36 21.33 16.24
C SER A 67 -9.51 22.11 15.58
N LEU A 68 -10.58 21.38 15.26
CA LEU A 68 -11.77 21.97 14.64
C LEU A 68 -12.67 22.70 15.64
N ASP A 69 -12.48 22.50 16.95
CA ASP A 69 -13.28 23.10 18.04
C ASP A 69 -12.81 24.49 18.45
N GLY A 70 -11.70 24.97 17.89
CA GLY A 70 -11.13 26.29 18.20
C GLY A 70 -10.37 26.38 19.52
N ALA A 71 -10.24 25.28 20.25
CA ALA A 71 -9.50 25.24 21.52
C ALA A 71 -7.97 25.07 21.33
N SER A 72 -7.44 25.35 20.13
CA SER A 72 -6.06 25.09 19.75
C SER A 72 -5.42 26.31 19.08
N ASN A 73 -4.11 26.20 18.75
CA ASN A 73 -3.36 27.28 18.09
C ASN A 73 -3.90 27.57 16.67
N PHE A 74 -4.35 26.52 15.95
CA PHE A 74 -4.82 26.62 14.57
C PHE A 74 -6.09 25.81 14.35
N TYR A 75 -6.94 26.26 13.42
CA TYR A 75 -8.11 25.52 12.93
C TYR A 75 -7.79 24.60 11.76
N THR A 76 -6.75 24.94 10.97
CA THR A 76 -6.34 24.22 9.78
C THR A 76 -4.91 23.71 9.90
N ILE A 77 -4.66 22.58 9.28
CA ILE A 77 -3.33 21.96 9.25
C ILE A 77 -2.41 22.80 8.36
N SER A 78 -2.92 23.33 7.25
CA SER A 78 -2.16 24.20 6.34
C SER A 78 -1.62 25.44 7.05
N ALA A 79 -2.41 26.08 7.92
CA ALA A 79 -1.94 27.22 8.70
C ALA A 79 -0.85 26.84 9.72
N ALA A 80 -0.95 25.65 10.32
CA ALA A 80 0.08 25.13 11.21
C ALA A 80 1.39 24.79 10.47
N VAL A 81 1.30 24.27 9.24
CA VAL A 81 2.47 24.04 8.36
C VAL A 81 3.14 25.36 8.00
N GLU A 82 2.37 26.40 7.64
CA GLU A 82 2.92 27.72 7.34
C GLU A 82 3.66 28.33 8.55
N ALA A 83 3.17 28.11 9.76
CA ALA A 83 3.81 28.56 10.99
C ALA A 83 5.12 27.83 11.33
N ALA A 84 5.37 26.66 10.71
CA ALA A 84 6.63 25.94 10.90
C ALA A 84 7.82 26.77 10.38
N PRO A 85 8.95 26.80 11.12
CA PRO A 85 10.15 27.50 10.67
C PRO A 85 10.65 26.93 9.34
N ASN A 86 11.12 27.78 8.46
CA ASN A 86 11.77 27.35 7.22
C ASN A 86 13.17 26.80 7.52
N LEU A 87 13.55 25.74 6.80
CA LEU A 87 14.87 25.10 6.85
C LEU A 87 15.31 24.76 8.28
N SER A 88 14.37 24.35 9.11
CA SER A 88 14.64 23.97 10.50
C SER A 88 15.51 22.71 10.57
N SER A 89 16.56 22.75 11.37
CA SER A 89 17.35 21.57 11.74
C SER A 89 16.73 20.76 12.89
N TYR A 90 15.67 21.26 13.50
CA TYR A 90 14.95 20.64 14.60
C TYR A 90 13.52 20.26 14.17
N GLN A 91 12.99 19.21 14.78
CA GLN A 91 11.62 18.79 14.57
C GLN A 91 10.63 19.87 14.99
N PHE A 92 9.68 20.20 14.09
CA PHE A 92 8.52 21.02 14.39
C PHE A 92 7.28 20.15 14.44
N CYS A 93 6.79 19.92 15.64
CA CYS A 93 5.74 18.95 15.91
C CYS A 93 4.36 19.64 15.92
N ILE A 94 3.48 19.22 15.03
CA ILE A 94 2.10 19.67 14.90
C ILE A 94 1.20 18.54 15.40
N TRP A 95 0.55 18.74 16.55
CA TRP A 95 -0.46 17.80 17.02
C TRP A 95 -1.80 18.11 16.38
N ILE A 96 -2.26 17.20 15.56
CA ILE A 96 -3.54 17.28 14.86
C ILE A 96 -4.55 16.42 15.62
N LYS A 97 -5.44 17.09 16.35
CA LYS A 97 -6.44 16.40 17.17
C LYS A 97 -7.42 15.63 16.28
N GLN A 98 -8.15 14.71 16.92
CA GLN A 98 -9.21 13.96 16.24
C GLN A 98 -10.17 14.90 15.51
N GLY A 99 -10.55 14.51 14.31
CA GLY A 99 -11.42 15.30 13.42
C GLY A 99 -11.19 14.94 11.96
N ARG A 100 -12.08 15.42 11.11
CA ARG A 100 -12.00 15.25 9.66
C ARG A 100 -11.67 16.60 9.03
N TYR A 101 -10.44 16.75 8.57
CA TYR A 101 -9.89 17.99 8.00
C TYR A 101 -9.98 17.93 6.48
N LEU A 102 -10.91 18.71 5.91
CA LEU A 102 -11.08 18.81 4.46
C LEU A 102 -10.06 19.79 3.91
N GLU A 103 -8.86 19.32 3.67
CA GLU A 103 -7.73 20.11 3.18
C GLU A 103 -6.88 19.34 2.17
N ASN A 104 -6.37 20.05 1.13
CA ASN A 104 -5.24 19.56 0.36
C ASN A 104 -3.99 20.29 0.89
N ILE A 105 -3.08 19.51 1.48
CA ILE A 105 -1.95 20.05 2.26
C ILE A 105 -0.67 19.88 1.46
N ILE A 106 0.13 20.95 1.42
CA ILE A 106 1.47 20.96 0.85
C ILE A 106 2.47 21.26 1.97
N VAL A 107 3.38 20.31 2.24
CA VAL A 107 4.57 20.54 3.07
C VAL A 107 5.72 20.84 2.12
N GLY A 108 5.92 22.13 1.83
CA GLY A 108 6.86 22.59 0.81
C GLY A 108 8.32 22.30 1.15
N GLU A 109 9.21 22.46 0.17
CA GLU A 109 10.64 22.14 0.25
C GLU A 109 11.35 22.81 1.45
N ASN A 110 10.98 24.06 1.75
CA ASN A 110 11.54 24.81 2.88
C ASN A 110 11.00 24.36 4.26
N LYS A 111 9.96 23.55 4.33
CA LYS A 111 9.36 23.06 5.57
C LYS A 111 10.01 21.74 5.98
N THR A 112 11.27 21.80 6.39
CA THR A 112 12.06 20.64 6.80
C THR A 112 11.74 20.20 8.22
N ASN A 113 11.87 18.88 8.51
CA ASN A 113 11.68 18.28 9.82
C ASN A 113 10.30 18.54 10.46
N VAL A 114 9.26 18.68 9.65
CA VAL A 114 7.87 18.81 10.13
C VAL A 114 7.35 17.44 10.54
N VAL A 115 6.72 17.38 11.71
CA VAL A 115 6.13 16.15 12.26
C VAL A 115 4.63 16.33 12.47
N PHE A 116 3.83 15.48 11.85
CA PHE A 116 2.40 15.38 12.11
C PHE A 116 2.13 14.28 13.14
N LEU A 117 1.48 14.63 14.25
CA LEU A 117 1.03 13.70 15.28
C LEU A 117 -0.49 13.70 15.31
N GLY A 118 -1.11 12.58 14.96
CA GLY A 118 -2.55 12.40 15.07
C GLY A 118 -2.95 11.71 16.36
N ASP A 119 -4.25 11.61 16.60
CA ASP A 119 -4.86 10.88 17.74
C ASP A 119 -5.14 9.41 17.40
N GLY A 120 -4.83 8.97 16.19
CA GLY A 120 -4.98 7.59 15.72
C GLY A 120 -5.58 7.47 14.32
N ILE A 121 -5.34 6.31 13.70
CA ILE A 121 -5.99 5.92 12.44
C ILE A 121 -7.51 5.98 12.62
N GLY A 122 -8.21 6.60 11.66
CA GLY A 122 -9.66 6.78 11.69
C GLY A 122 -10.16 7.84 12.68
N LYS A 123 -9.29 8.41 13.50
CA LYS A 123 -9.63 9.52 14.42
C LYS A 123 -9.18 10.85 13.85
N THR A 124 -7.91 11.01 13.53
CA THR A 124 -7.38 12.17 12.80
C THR A 124 -7.37 11.83 11.32
N ILE A 125 -8.21 12.49 10.53
CA ILE A 125 -8.40 12.22 9.11
C ILE A 125 -8.17 13.48 8.31
N ILE A 126 -7.17 13.46 7.44
CA ILE A 126 -6.94 14.46 6.41
C ILE A 126 -7.62 13.96 5.14
N THR A 127 -8.58 14.70 4.61
CA THR A 127 -9.42 14.24 3.50
C THR A 127 -9.45 15.26 2.36
N GLY A 128 -9.38 14.76 1.13
CA GLY A 128 -9.55 15.50 -0.11
C GLY A 128 -10.34 14.71 -1.12
N SER A 129 -10.77 15.36 -2.19
CA SER A 129 -11.50 14.73 -3.29
C SER A 129 -11.04 15.20 -4.67
N ARG A 130 -9.84 15.77 -4.74
CA ARG A 130 -9.29 16.24 -6.02
C ARG A 130 -8.73 15.07 -6.81
N SER A 131 -8.96 15.11 -8.11
CA SER A 131 -8.39 14.17 -9.07
C SER A 131 -7.95 14.94 -10.31
N CYS A 132 -6.98 14.42 -11.02
CA CYS A 132 -6.53 14.98 -12.27
C CYS A 132 -7.46 14.55 -13.43
N TYR A 133 -8.71 14.99 -13.42
CA TYR A 133 -9.66 14.72 -14.50
C TYR A 133 -9.49 15.68 -15.68
N ASP A 134 -9.11 16.91 -15.43
CA ASP A 134 -8.88 17.90 -16.46
C ASP A 134 -7.52 17.72 -17.13
N MET A 135 -7.50 17.66 -18.46
CA MET A 135 -6.29 17.53 -19.29
C MET A 135 -5.29 18.69 -19.14
N ASN A 136 -5.60 19.66 -18.30
CA ASN A 136 -4.75 20.81 -17.95
C ASN A 136 -3.92 20.60 -16.68
N CYS A 137 -3.90 19.41 -16.08
CA CYS A 137 -3.00 19.12 -14.97
C CYS A 137 -1.55 19.11 -15.48
N GLU A 138 -0.85 20.20 -15.29
CA GLU A 138 0.59 20.33 -15.56
C GLU A 138 1.42 19.32 -14.73
N PHE A 139 0.88 18.92 -13.60
CA PHE A 139 1.38 17.86 -12.72
C PHE A 139 0.26 16.83 -12.53
N MET A 140 0.50 15.59 -12.94
CA MET A 140 -0.48 14.50 -13.07
C MET A 140 -1.24 14.13 -11.79
N HIS A 141 -1.10 14.87 -10.69
CA HIS A 141 -1.67 14.50 -9.39
C HIS A 141 -2.05 15.75 -8.58
N GLU A 142 -3.25 15.73 -8.03
CA GLU A 142 -3.67 16.67 -6.98
C GLU A 142 -3.86 15.90 -5.67
N PRO A 143 -2.77 15.61 -4.95
CA PRO A 143 -2.83 14.77 -3.76
C PRO A 143 -3.56 15.46 -2.61
N THR A 144 -4.08 14.66 -1.71
CA THR A 144 -4.60 15.17 -0.43
C THR A 144 -3.47 15.68 0.45
N LEU A 145 -2.35 14.96 0.50
CA LEU A 145 -1.12 15.39 1.18
C LEU A 145 0.06 15.30 0.22
N TRP A 146 0.72 16.41 -0.03
CA TRP A 146 1.96 16.50 -0.78
C TRP A 146 3.10 16.91 0.13
N VAL A 147 4.14 16.09 0.20
CA VAL A 147 5.30 16.31 1.07
C VAL A 147 6.58 16.41 0.24
N VAL A 148 7.27 17.53 0.37
CA VAL A 148 8.55 17.79 -0.30
C VAL A 148 9.66 18.04 0.71
N GLY A 149 9.38 18.73 1.81
CA GLY A 149 10.37 19.08 2.84
C GLY A 149 11.04 17.86 3.46
N GLU A 150 12.37 17.87 3.51
CA GLU A 150 13.19 16.78 4.05
C GLU A 150 12.88 16.48 5.53
N GLY A 151 12.99 15.20 5.92
CA GLY A 151 12.85 14.75 7.30
C GLY A 151 11.40 14.75 7.81
N PHE A 152 10.41 14.75 6.91
CA PHE A 152 9.00 14.72 7.30
C PHE A 152 8.64 13.43 8.03
N MET A 153 7.82 13.57 9.07
CA MET A 153 7.23 12.42 9.73
C MET A 153 5.71 12.58 9.91
N ALA A 154 4.99 11.48 9.79
CA ALA A 154 3.57 11.40 10.16
C ALA A 154 3.31 10.17 11.01
N VAL A 155 2.54 10.34 12.08
CA VAL A 155 2.24 9.28 13.05
C VAL A 155 0.78 9.31 13.45
N ASP A 156 0.14 8.13 13.50
CA ASP A 156 -1.21 7.93 14.06
C ASP A 156 -2.29 8.78 13.37
N LEU A 157 -2.33 8.81 12.04
CA LEU A 157 -3.35 9.54 11.28
C LEU A 157 -3.77 8.82 10.00
N THR A 158 -4.85 9.29 9.40
CA THR A 158 -5.34 8.84 8.11
C THR A 158 -5.25 9.96 7.09
N VAL A 159 -4.78 9.64 5.89
CA VAL A 159 -4.86 10.49 4.70
C VAL A 159 -5.72 9.77 3.68
N GLU A 160 -6.79 10.40 3.21
CA GLU A 160 -7.67 9.80 2.22
C GLU A 160 -7.95 10.74 1.06
N ASN A 161 -8.08 10.17 -0.13
CA ASN A 161 -8.64 10.86 -1.29
C ASN A 161 -9.94 10.17 -1.68
N THR A 162 -11.03 10.91 -1.62
CA THR A 162 -12.40 10.42 -1.85
C THR A 162 -12.91 10.68 -3.26
N ALA A 163 -12.04 11.02 -4.22
CA ALA A 163 -12.43 11.18 -5.61
C ALA A 163 -13.05 9.92 -6.19
N MET A 164 -13.99 10.09 -7.10
CA MET A 164 -14.81 9.01 -7.66
C MET A 164 -13.98 8.02 -8.48
N PRO A 165 -14.40 6.76 -8.58
CA PRO A 165 -13.70 5.70 -9.32
C PRO A 165 -13.45 6.01 -10.81
N GLU A 166 -14.35 6.75 -11.44
CA GLU A 166 -14.31 7.10 -12.86
C GLU A 166 -13.27 8.19 -13.18
N THR A 167 -12.74 8.84 -12.15
CA THR A 167 -11.72 9.87 -12.33
C THR A 167 -10.33 9.26 -12.51
N ASN A 168 -9.41 10.02 -13.05
CA ASN A 168 -7.99 9.68 -13.14
C ASN A 168 -7.40 9.44 -11.73
N PRO A 169 -6.14 8.97 -11.63
CA PRO A 169 -5.54 8.71 -10.32
C PRO A 169 -5.79 9.85 -9.34
N ALA A 170 -6.31 9.49 -8.17
CA ALA A 170 -6.63 10.39 -7.09
C ALA A 170 -5.75 10.05 -5.89
N VAL A 171 -4.59 10.69 -5.81
CA VAL A 171 -3.51 10.36 -4.89
C VAL A 171 -3.85 10.84 -3.48
N ALA A 172 -3.81 9.94 -2.50
CA ALA A 172 -3.92 10.34 -1.10
C ALA A 172 -2.60 10.97 -0.62
N LEU A 173 -1.47 10.33 -0.88
CA LEU A 173 -0.14 10.81 -0.53
C LEU A 173 0.77 10.91 -1.75
N GLU A 174 1.28 12.09 -2.02
CA GLU A 174 2.42 12.35 -2.90
C GLU A 174 3.66 12.63 -2.04
N ASN A 175 4.70 11.77 -2.10
CA ASN A 175 5.87 11.90 -1.25
C ASN A 175 7.16 12.08 -2.06
N TRP A 176 7.77 13.26 -1.91
CA TRP A 176 9.05 13.66 -2.47
C TRP A 176 10.08 13.97 -1.38
N SER A 177 9.73 13.73 -0.12
CA SER A 177 10.56 14.05 1.03
C SER A 177 11.67 13.02 1.22
N ASP A 178 12.93 13.47 1.30
CA ASP A 178 14.03 12.62 1.68
C ASP A 178 13.97 12.27 3.17
N ARG A 179 14.31 11.01 3.51
CA ARG A 179 14.31 10.49 4.89
C ARG A 179 12.98 10.74 5.61
N SER A 180 11.89 10.49 4.91
CA SER A 180 10.54 10.61 5.49
C SER A 180 10.07 9.31 6.14
N ILE A 181 9.29 9.45 7.22
CA ILE A 181 8.75 8.33 8.01
C ILE A 181 7.24 8.47 8.13
N PHE A 182 6.54 7.39 7.80
CA PHE A 182 5.12 7.23 8.09
C PHE A 182 4.97 6.03 9.03
N TYR A 183 4.51 6.29 10.24
CA TYR A 183 4.36 5.26 11.25
C TYR A 183 2.92 5.18 11.75
N ARG A 184 2.30 4.01 11.65
CA ARG A 184 0.89 3.79 12.00
C ARG A 184 -0.03 4.82 11.34
N CYS A 185 0.15 5.00 10.04
CA CYS A 185 -0.72 5.84 9.21
C CYS A 185 -1.61 4.98 8.32
N ALA A 186 -2.77 5.50 7.94
CA ALA A 186 -3.60 4.90 6.91
C ALA A 186 -3.66 5.79 5.68
N PHE A 187 -3.52 5.18 4.51
CA PHE A 187 -3.68 5.84 3.21
C PHE A 187 -4.83 5.16 2.48
N VAL A 188 -5.84 5.93 2.13
CA VAL A 188 -7.07 5.42 1.53
C VAL A 188 -7.38 6.19 0.25
N GLY A 189 -7.66 5.47 -0.81
CA GLY A 189 -8.06 6.06 -2.09
C GLY A 189 -8.60 4.99 -3.02
N TYR A 190 -9.04 5.37 -4.21
CA TYR A 190 -9.47 4.39 -5.18
C TYR A 190 -8.33 3.89 -6.05
N ARG A 191 -7.60 4.80 -6.70
CA ARG A 191 -6.50 4.47 -7.62
C ARG A 191 -5.32 5.43 -7.41
N GLY A 192 -4.10 4.87 -7.35
CA GLY A 192 -2.90 5.67 -7.16
C GLY A 192 -2.76 6.19 -5.73
N VAL A 193 -2.95 5.34 -4.71
CA VAL A 193 -3.11 5.76 -3.32
C VAL A 193 -1.86 6.44 -2.75
N VAL A 194 -0.69 5.80 -2.89
CA VAL A 194 0.61 6.31 -2.41
C VAL A 194 1.57 6.45 -3.57
N HIS A 195 1.92 7.69 -3.90
CA HIS A 195 3.00 7.99 -4.84
C HIS A 195 4.31 8.19 -4.07
N ALA A 196 5.06 7.10 -3.89
CA ALA A 196 6.41 7.11 -3.31
C ALA A 196 7.41 7.51 -4.41
N ASN A 197 7.57 8.83 -4.63
CA ASN A 197 8.14 9.34 -5.88
C ASN A 197 9.66 9.39 -5.88
N HIS A 198 10.30 10.03 -4.88
CA HIS A 198 11.74 10.24 -4.83
C HIS A 198 12.32 9.96 -3.44
N TYR A 199 13.64 9.79 -3.38
CA TYR A 199 14.46 9.72 -2.18
C TYR A 199 14.17 8.52 -1.26
N ILE A 200 14.62 8.60 -0.01
CA ILE A 200 14.51 7.54 0.99
C ILE A 200 13.22 7.70 1.79
N GLN A 201 12.40 6.64 1.83
CA GLN A 201 11.09 6.69 2.46
C GLN A 201 10.83 5.43 3.28
N PHE A 202 10.36 5.58 4.50
CA PHE A 202 10.04 4.48 5.39
C PHE A 202 8.58 4.49 5.83
N TYR A 203 7.87 3.41 5.52
CA TYR A 203 6.49 3.18 5.90
C TYR A 203 6.45 1.98 6.85
N CYS A 204 6.07 2.21 8.11
CA CYS A 204 6.08 1.18 9.15
C CYS A 204 4.71 1.07 9.82
N GLU A 205 4.17 -0.15 9.91
CA GLU A 205 2.85 -0.43 10.49
C GLU A 205 1.71 0.40 9.86
N CYS A 206 1.83 0.73 8.58
CA CYS A 206 0.83 1.51 7.86
C CYS A 206 -0.25 0.63 7.23
N GLN A 207 -1.42 1.22 6.97
CA GLN A 207 -2.49 0.63 6.17
C GLN A 207 -2.56 1.35 4.82
N ILE A 208 -2.63 0.61 3.72
CA ILE A 208 -2.76 1.17 2.37
C ILE A 208 -3.91 0.46 1.69
N GLN A 209 -4.96 1.20 1.36
CA GLN A 209 -6.20 0.63 0.84
C GLN A 209 -6.65 1.32 -0.44
N GLY A 210 -7.01 0.53 -1.43
CA GLY A 210 -7.55 0.99 -2.71
C GLY A 210 -7.78 -0.12 -3.70
N ALA A 211 -8.20 0.22 -4.93
CA ALA A 211 -8.53 -0.78 -5.94
C ALA A 211 -7.34 -1.12 -6.84
N SER A 212 -6.54 -0.14 -7.27
CA SER A 212 -5.42 -0.40 -8.19
C SER A 212 -4.32 0.65 -8.06
N SER A 213 -3.10 0.27 -8.48
CA SER A 213 -1.88 1.09 -8.39
C SER A 213 -1.70 1.65 -6.99
N LEU A 214 -1.83 0.76 -5.99
CA LEU A 214 -1.87 1.17 -4.58
C LEU A 214 -0.61 1.94 -4.18
N ILE A 215 0.56 1.47 -4.64
CA ILE A 215 1.86 2.07 -4.34
C ILE A 215 2.64 2.20 -5.64
N PHE A 216 3.04 3.40 -6.01
CA PHE A 216 3.79 3.62 -7.24
C PHE A 216 4.85 4.71 -7.09
N GLY A 217 5.83 4.74 -8.00
CA GLY A 217 6.86 5.78 -8.02
C GLY A 217 8.28 5.27 -8.16
N GLY A 218 9.25 6.14 -7.88
CA GLY A 218 10.68 5.88 -8.10
C GLY A 218 11.54 5.96 -6.83
N ALA A 219 10.95 6.04 -5.65
CA ALA A 219 11.67 6.14 -4.39
C ALA A 219 12.49 4.89 -4.05
N GLN A 220 13.40 5.04 -3.11
CA GLN A 220 14.02 3.98 -2.33
C GLN A 220 13.17 3.79 -1.07
N ALA A 221 12.15 2.92 -1.14
CA ALA A 221 11.15 2.82 -0.10
C ALA A 221 11.09 1.42 0.53
N ILE A 222 10.98 1.38 1.85
CA ILE A 222 10.65 0.17 2.62
C ILE A 222 9.25 0.32 3.19
N PHE A 223 8.44 -0.71 2.96
CA PHE A 223 7.14 -0.92 3.59
C PHE A 223 7.28 -2.09 4.56
N GLN A 224 7.31 -1.81 5.86
CA GLN A 224 7.54 -2.84 6.87
C GLN A 224 6.32 -3.02 7.76
N SER A 225 5.86 -4.26 7.93
CA SER A 225 4.71 -4.63 8.77
C SER A 225 3.42 -3.88 8.36
N CYS A 226 3.29 -3.55 7.07
CA CYS A 226 2.13 -2.83 6.55
C CYS A 226 0.99 -3.78 6.17
N PHE A 227 -0.24 -3.26 6.24
CA PHE A 227 -1.44 -3.92 5.74
C PHE A 227 -1.83 -3.28 4.40
N ILE A 228 -1.79 -4.06 3.33
CA ILE A 228 -2.14 -3.61 1.98
C ILE A 228 -3.45 -4.28 1.62
N ILE A 229 -4.50 -3.48 1.45
CA ILE A 229 -5.87 -3.95 1.27
C ILE A 229 -6.35 -3.58 -0.13
N VAL A 230 -6.55 -4.61 -0.95
CA VAL A 230 -7.13 -4.45 -2.29
C VAL A 230 -8.64 -4.42 -2.17
N ASP A 231 -9.26 -3.31 -2.59
CA ASP A 231 -10.71 -3.13 -2.60
C ASP A 231 -11.25 -3.37 -4.02
N ALA A 232 -11.80 -4.56 -4.24
CA ALA A 232 -12.27 -4.98 -5.56
C ALA A 232 -13.66 -4.42 -5.95
N ASN A 233 -14.35 -3.72 -5.04
CA ASN A 233 -15.75 -3.31 -5.24
C ASN A 233 -15.95 -2.11 -6.16
N GLY A 234 -14.90 -1.48 -6.65
CA GLY A 234 -15.02 -0.27 -7.45
C GLY A 234 -15.45 -0.45 -8.91
N GLY A 235 -15.62 -1.66 -9.40
CA GLY A 235 -16.28 -1.97 -10.69
C GLY A 235 -15.59 -1.52 -11.98
N VAL A 236 -14.64 -0.64 -11.94
CA VAL A 236 -14.06 0.03 -13.15
C VAL A 236 -12.73 -0.57 -13.61
N THR A 237 -12.01 -1.28 -12.76
CA THR A 237 -10.72 -1.86 -13.14
C THR A 237 -10.79 -3.38 -13.24
N GLN A 238 -10.41 -3.92 -14.38
CA GLN A 238 -10.24 -5.38 -14.56
C GLN A 238 -8.92 -5.87 -13.97
N GLU A 239 -7.95 -4.98 -13.70
CA GLU A 239 -6.63 -5.31 -13.20
C GLU A 239 -6.32 -4.54 -11.91
N HIS A 240 -5.92 -5.28 -10.88
CA HIS A 240 -5.50 -4.74 -9.60
C HIS A 240 -3.98 -4.79 -9.51
N VAL A 241 -3.35 -3.61 -9.48
CA VAL A 241 -1.90 -3.48 -9.33
C VAL A 241 -1.58 -3.08 -7.90
N ILE A 242 -0.79 -3.87 -7.19
CA ILE A 242 -0.38 -3.57 -5.81
C ILE A 242 0.75 -2.56 -5.83
N SER A 243 1.80 -2.83 -6.62
CA SER A 243 2.94 -1.93 -6.68
C SER A 243 3.44 -1.72 -8.12
N ALA A 244 3.89 -0.50 -8.41
CA ALA A 244 4.42 -0.10 -9.72
C ALA A 244 5.67 0.76 -9.55
N GLN A 245 6.85 0.23 -9.89
CA GLN A 245 8.12 0.88 -9.55
C GLN A 245 8.86 1.41 -10.79
N ARG A 246 9.46 2.59 -10.64
CA ARG A 246 10.14 3.33 -11.70
C ARG A 246 11.63 3.53 -11.35
N ARG A 247 12.49 2.68 -11.91
CA ARG A 247 13.95 2.76 -11.80
C ARG A 247 14.55 2.77 -13.20
N TYR A 248 15.21 3.86 -13.54
CA TYR A 248 15.71 4.08 -14.91
C TYR A 248 17.11 3.53 -15.17
N SER A 249 17.87 3.25 -14.12
CA SER A 249 19.26 2.77 -14.24
C SER A 249 19.56 1.71 -13.19
N GLN A 250 20.37 0.73 -13.56
CA GLN A 250 20.85 -0.31 -12.65
C GLN A 250 21.68 0.27 -11.48
N ASN A 251 22.30 1.42 -11.68
CA ASN A 251 23.14 2.05 -10.66
C ASN A 251 22.32 2.88 -9.63
N ASN A 252 21.02 3.15 -9.89
CA ASN A 252 20.20 3.85 -8.94
C ASN A 252 19.88 2.93 -7.73
N PRO A 253 19.99 3.41 -6.49
CA PRO A 253 19.68 2.62 -5.30
C PRO A 253 18.18 2.36 -5.11
N THR A 254 17.32 3.02 -5.90
CA THR A 254 15.86 3.01 -5.75
C THR A 254 15.24 1.63 -5.93
N GLY A 255 14.03 1.47 -5.38
CA GLY A 255 13.26 0.23 -5.41
C GLY A 255 12.26 0.18 -4.25
N PHE A 256 11.34 -0.78 -4.30
CA PHE A 256 10.38 -1.04 -3.23
C PHE A 256 10.68 -2.36 -2.56
N ALA A 257 10.84 -2.34 -1.23
CA ALA A 257 11.01 -3.53 -0.41
C ALA A 257 9.83 -3.66 0.56
N PHE A 258 9.01 -4.68 0.35
CA PHE A 258 7.91 -5.05 1.23
C PHE A 258 8.40 -6.11 2.22
N GLN A 259 8.31 -5.83 3.51
CA GLN A 259 8.85 -6.69 4.57
C GLN A 259 7.78 -6.99 5.61
N PHE A 260 7.50 -8.25 5.85
CA PHE A 260 6.51 -8.69 6.84
C PHE A 260 5.12 -8.06 6.64
N CYS A 261 4.78 -7.70 5.41
CA CYS A 261 3.49 -7.11 5.09
C CYS A 261 2.41 -8.19 4.95
N VAL A 262 1.17 -7.78 5.18
CA VAL A 262 -0.01 -8.58 4.88
C VAL A 262 -0.74 -7.94 3.72
N ILE A 263 -0.94 -8.71 2.65
CA ILE A 263 -1.68 -8.27 1.46
C ILE A 263 -2.96 -9.06 1.38
N SER A 264 -4.10 -8.38 1.41
CA SER A 264 -5.41 -9.01 1.46
C SER A 264 -6.44 -8.31 0.59
N TYR A 265 -7.54 -8.99 0.30
CA TYR A 265 -8.73 -8.37 -0.26
C TYR A 265 -9.68 -7.92 0.84
N ARG A 266 -10.45 -6.88 0.56
CA ARG A 266 -11.52 -6.43 1.45
C ARG A 266 -12.74 -7.34 1.41
N ASN A 267 -13.02 -7.97 0.27
CA ASN A 267 -14.22 -8.78 0.04
C ASN A 267 -13.86 -10.17 -0.48
N ASP A 268 -14.84 -11.08 -0.47
CA ASP A 268 -14.68 -12.48 -0.86
C ASP A 268 -14.46 -12.73 -2.37
N THR A 269 -14.60 -11.70 -3.21
CA THR A 269 -14.24 -11.79 -4.62
C THR A 269 -12.74 -11.63 -4.78
N VAL A 270 -12.09 -12.62 -5.36
CA VAL A 270 -10.63 -12.70 -5.51
C VAL A 270 -10.25 -12.39 -6.97
N PRO A 271 -10.12 -11.12 -7.36
CA PRO A 271 -9.63 -10.80 -8.70
C PRO A 271 -8.14 -11.13 -8.81
N VAL A 272 -7.69 -11.45 -10.01
CA VAL A 272 -6.26 -11.59 -10.27
C VAL A 272 -5.59 -10.22 -10.13
N SER A 273 -4.52 -10.18 -9.35
CA SER A 273 -3.75 -8.95 -9.10
C SER A 273 -2.33 -9.06 -9.63
N TYR A 274 -1.73 -7.92 -9.96
CA TYR A 274 -0.29 -7.84 -10.15
C TYR A 274 0.37 -7.36 -8.85
N TRP A 275 1.26 -8.19 -8.28
CA TRP A 275 2.05 -7.79 -7.11
C TRP A 275 3.02 -6.68 -7.44
N GLY A 276 3.56 -6.71 -8.68
CA GLY A 276 4.42 -5.68 -9.19
C GLY A 276 4.37 -5.56 -10.71
N VAL A 277 4.43 -4.31 -11.15
CA VAL A 277 4.60 -3.96 -12.57
C VAL A 277 5.76 -2.96 -12.72
N PRO A 278 6.53 -3.02 -13.80
CA PRO A 278 7.60 -2.06 -14.03
C PRO A 278 7.04 -0.81 -14.72
N LEU A 279 7.44 0.36 -14.24
CA LEU A 279 7.24 1.65 -14.90
C LEU A 279 8.50 2.13 -15.63
N ALA A 280 9.62 1.41 -15.49
CA ALA A 280 10.88 1.70 -16.14
C ALA A 280 11.74 0.42 -16.27
N PRO A 281 12.75 0.40 -17.16
CA PRO A 281 13.47 -0.83 -17.55
C PRO A 281 14.19 -1.57 -16.42
N PHE A 282 14.56 -0.88 -15.34
CA PHE A 282 15.31 -1.47 -14.21
C PHE A 282 14.48 -1.51 -12.93
N ALA A 283 13.15 -1.48 -13.03
CA ALA A 283 12.26 -1.55 -11.87
C ALA A 283 12.68 -2.65 -10.89
N ARG A 284 12.65 -2.32 -9.57
CA ARG A 284 13.06 -3.23 -8.50
C ARG A 284 11.98 -3.30 -7.42
N ILE A 285 11.37 -4.49 -7.28
CA ILE A 285 10.35 -4.76 -6.26
C ILE A 285 10.67 -6.09 -5.59
N VAL A 286 10.69 -6.13 -4.26
CA VAL A 286 10.93 -7.35 -3.50
C VAL A 286 9.87 -7.53 -2.41
N PHE A 287 9.37 -8.77 -2.26
CA PHE A 287 8.49 -9.18 -1.16
C PHE A 287 9.23 -10.16 -0.26
N ILE A 288 9.34 -9.82 1.02
CA ILE A 288 10.16 -10.55 2.00
C ILE A 288 9.31 -10.89 3.22
N ARG A 289 9.12 -12.19 3.48
CA ARG A 289 8.32 -12.69 4.61
C ARG A 289 6.91 -12.09 4.71
N CYS A 290 6.32 -11.77 3.57
CA CYS A 290 4.97 -11.25 3.48
C CYS A 290 3.94 -12.39 3.52
N GLN A 291 2.73 -12.08 3.97
CA GLN A 291 1.56 -12.93 3.81
C GLN A 291 0.80 -12.44 2.57
N LEU A 292 0.86 -13.22 1.50
CA LEU A 292 0.27 -12.85 0.21
C LEU A 292 -1.14 -13.45 0.11
N GLY A 293 -2.10 -12.86 0.80
CA GLY A 293 -3.50 -13.30 0.85
C GLY A 293 -4.28 -13.02 -0.44
N VAL A 294 -3.63 -12.56 -1.49
CA VAL A 294 -4.22 -12.27 -2.80
C VAL A 294 -3.64 -13.22 -3.85
N ILE A 295 -4.49 -13.69 -4.76
CA ILE A 295 -4.03 -14.41 -5.95
C ILE A 295 -3.36 -13.37 -6.85
N GLY A 296 -2.07 -13.51 -7.07
CA GLY A 296 -1.33 -12.51 -7.81
C GLY A 296 -0.21 -13.10 -8.65
N THR A 297 0.26 -12.29 -9.56
CA THR A 297 1.39 -12.59 -10.43
C THR A 297 2.26 -11.36 -10.62
N TRP A 298 3.37 -11.52 -11.31
CA TRP A 298 4.22 -10.44 -11.74
C TRP A 298 3.93 -10.11 -13.20
N SER A 299 3.87 -8.84 -13.55
CA SER A 299 3.79 -8.42 -14.95
C SER A 299 5.07 -7.67 -15.32
N TYR A 300 5.69 -8.07 -16.42
CA TYR A 300 6.84 -7.36 -16.97
C TYR A 300 6.43 -6.28 -17.98
N GLY A 301 5.14 -6.25 -18.36
CA GLY A 301 4.65 -5.31 -19.35
C GLY A 301 5.42 -5.43 -20.66
N THR A 302 5.95 -4.31 -21.14
CA THR A 302 6.80 -4.25 -22.35
C THR A 302 8.30 -4.39 -22.05
N PHE A 303 8.70 -4.51 -20.79
CA PHE A 303 10.11 -4.61 -20.38
C PHE A 303 10.57 -6.07 -20.30
N THR A 304 11.90 -6.25 -20.35
CA THR A 304 12.49 -7.57 -20.28
C THR A 304 12.77 -8.02 -18.83
N PRO A 305 12.54 -9.29 -18.49
CA PRO A 305 12.96 -9.86 -17.20
C PRO A 305 14.48 -9.77 -16.94
N LEU A 306 15.30 -9.51 -17.98
CA LEU A 306 16.75 -9.39 -17.81
C LEU A 306 17.17 -8.10 -17.10
N THR A 307 16.36 -7.05 -17.16
CA THR A 307 16.66 -5.76 -16.54
C THR A 307 15.76 -5.45 -15.33
N VAL A 308 14.53 -5.94 -15.33
CA VAL A 308 13.59 -5.80 -14.21
C VAL A 308 13.95 -6.78 -13.11
N PHE A 309 14.06 -6.29 -11.88
CA PHE A 309 14.38 -7.10 -10.70
C PHE A 309 13.14 -7.27 -9.81
N PHE A 310 12.40 -8.35 -10.04
CA PHE A 310 11.34 -8.78 -9.14
C PHE A 310 11.83 -10.01 -8.34
N ALA A 311 11.61 -9.99 -7.02
CA ALA A 311 12.12 -11.04 -6.17
C ALA A 311 11.23 -11.35 -4.96
N GLU A 312 11.34 -12.57 -4.48
CA GLU A 312 10.59 -13.09 -3.35
C GLU A 312 11.51 -13.82 -2.36
N TYR A 313 11.18 -13.71 -1.03
CA TYR A 313 11.88 -14.43 0.01
C TYR A 313 10.94 -14.86 1.13
N LYS A 314 10.78 -16.19 1.31
CA LYS A 314 10.01 -16.81 2.41
C LYS A 314 8.61 -16.21 2.60
N ASN A 315 7.92 -15.85 1.53
CA ASN A 315 6.54 -15.39 1.61
C ASN A 315 5.60 -16.56 1.93
N ALA A 316 4.52 -16.28 2.66
CA ALA A 316 3.47 -17.25 2.93
C ALA A 316 2.27 -16.98 2.00
N GLU A 317 1.79 -18.02 1.34
CA GLU A 317 0.68 -17.95 0.40
C GLU A 317 -0.43 -18.88 0.85
N PRO A 318 -1.57 -18.39 1.33
CA PRO A 318 -2.68 -19.25 1.71
C PRO A 318 -3.36 -19.94 0.52
N PHE A 319 -3.12 -19.46 -0.72
CA PHE A 319 -3.75 -19.95 -1.95
C PHE A 319 -2.80 -20.75 -2.86
N ALA A 320 -1.80 -21.45 -2.30
CA ALA A 320 -0.91 -22.34 -3.06
C ALA A 320 -1.63 -23.45 -3.87
N MET A 321 -2.96 -23.54 -3.77
CA MET A 321 -3.80 -24.48 -4.52
C MET A 321 -4.14 -24.04 -5.95
N TYR A 322 -3.86 -22.80 -6.33
CA TYR A 322 -4.10 -22.31 -7.68
C TYR A 322 -2.81 -22.42 -8.48
N ASP A 323 -2.80 -23.30 -9.49
CA ASP A 323 -1.70 -23.47 -10.44
C ASP A 323 -1.64 -22.26 -11.40
N ILE A 324 -1.32 -21.09 -10.86
CA ILE A 324 -1.10 -19.90 -11.66
C ILE A 324 0.36 -19.96 -12.15
N LYS A 325 0.55 -20.13 -13.46
CA LYS A 325 1.88 -19.99 -14.08
C LYS A 325 2.42 -18.60 -13.79
N ARG A 326 3.36 -18.50 -12.86
CA ARG A 326 4.06 -17.26 -12.55
C ARG A 326 5.24 -17.08 -13.50
N PRO A 327 5.48 -15.85 -14.00
CA PRO A 327 6.74 -15.56 -14.68
C PRO A 327 7.90 -15.88 -13.73
N THR A 328 9.03 -16.25 -14.30
CA THR A 328 10.26 -16.51 -13.53
C THR A 328 10.64 -15.26 -12.73
N VAL A 329 10.60 -15.36 -11.41
CA VAL A 329 11.07 -14.29 -10.48
C VAL A 329 12.32 -14.76 -9.77
N ASN A 330 13.11 -13.81 -9.28
CA ASN A 330 14.29 -14.14 -8.51
C ASN A 330 13.89 -14.66 -7.12
N THR A 331 14.31 -15.86 -6.77
CA THR A 331 14.23 -16.35 -5.39
C THR A 331 15.51 -15.91 -4.68
N LEU A 332 15.36 -15.12 -3.63
CA LEU A 332 16.51 -14.64 -2.87
C LEU A 332 16.99 -15.74 -1.90
N ASP A 333 18.29 -15.83 -1.74
CA ASP A 333 18.93 -16.57 -0.64
C ASP A 333 19.15 -15.65 0.58
N GLN A 334 19.71 -16.22 1.65
CA GLN A 334 19.93 -15.47 2.88
C GLN A 334 20.97 -14.37 2.69
N THR A 335 21.94 -14.54 1.82
CA THR A 335 23.00 -13.55 1.56
C THR A 335 22.42 -12.37 0.77
N THR A 336 21.69 -12.66 -0.31
CA THR A 336 21.12 -11.65 -1.18
C THR A 336 20.00 -10.85 -0.48
N VAL A 337 19.18 -11.51 0.37
CA VAL A 337 18.12 -10.82 1.10
C VAL A 337 18.65 -9.84 2.13
N SER A 338 19.87 -10.05 2.66
CA SER A 338 20.48 -9.14 3.63
C SER A 338 20.65 -7.71 3.10
N GLN A 339 20.79 -7.53 1.77
CA GLN A 339 20.88 -6.24 1.10
C GLN A 339 19.59 -5.40 1.22
N PHE A 340 18.49 -6.03 1.59
CA PHE A 340 17.18 -5.39 1.77
C PHE A 340 16.84 -5.16 3.24
N THR A 341 17.74 -5.39 4.21
CA THR A 341 17.52 -4.92 5.59
C THR A 341 17.38 -3.40 5.59
N VAL A 342 16.72 -2.85 6.60
CA VAL A 342 16.51 -1.39 6.68
C VAL A 342 17.84 -0.65 6.58
N ARG A 343 18.86 -1.11 7.30
CA ARG A 343 20.19 -0.51 7.28
C ARG A 343 20.89 -0.60 5.92
N GLU A 344 20.95 -1.80 5.35
CA GLU A 344 21.68 -2.01 4.09
C GLU A 344 20.97 -1.35 2.91
N PHE A 345 19.65 -1.43 2.89
CA PHE A 345 18.87 -0.85 1.79
C PHE A 345 18.89 0.68 1.82
N PHE A 346 18.88 1.31 2.99
CA PHE A 346 18.96 2.77 3.13
C PHE A 346 20.39 3.33 3.27
N GLY A 347 21.38 2.48 3.51
CA GLY A 347 22.78 2.88 3.76
C GLY A 347 23.03 3.39 5.18
N SER A 348 22.04 3.89 5.90
CA SER A 348 22.07 4.28 7.32
C SER A 348 20.68 4.23 7.92
N THR A 349 20.62 4.10 9.25
CA THR A 349 19.39 4.17 10.06
C THR A 349 19.42 5.28 11.10
N ASP A 350 20.44 6.11 11.11
CA ASP A 350 20.67 7.14 12.15
C ASP A 350 19.58 8.23 12.12
N TRP A 351 18.90 8.38 10.99
CA TRP A 351 17.79 9.31 10.81
C TRP A 351 16.44 8.78 11.32
N ILE A 352 16.35 7.47 11.64
CA ILE A 352 15.13 6.85 12.19
C ILE A 352 15.17 7.01 13.71
N PRO A 353 14.21 7.72 14.33
CA PRO A 353 14.14 7.85 15.77
C PRO A 353 14.04 6.49 16.45
N SER A 354 14.76 6.31 17.58
CA SER A 354 14.73 5.06 18.36
C SER A 354 13.34 4.70 18.91
N SER A 355 12.43 5.66 18.96
CA SER A 355 11.03 5.46 19.33
C SER A 355 10.19 4.81 18.22
N ILE A 356 10.65 4.80 16.95
CA ILE A 356 9.99 4.08 15.86
C ILE A 356 10.50 2.63 15.85
N PRO A 357 9.69 1.66 16.28
CA PRO A 357 10.11 0.26 16.29
C PRO A 357 10.16 -0.26 14.85
N TYR A 358 11.23 -0.96 14.51
CA TYR A 358 11.33 -1.66 13.24
C TYR A 358 12.15 -2.95 13.36
N LYS A 359 11.91 -3.88 12.46
CA LYS A 359 12.69 -5.12 12.39
C LYS A 359 13.97 -4.88 11.61
N SER A 360 15.10 -5.01 12.28
CA SER A 360 16.43 -4.79 11.70
C SER A 360 16.97 -6.00 10.92
N TYR A 361 16.30 -7.17 11.02
CA TYR A 361 16.71 -8.43 10.40
C TYR A 361 15.58 -8.99 9.52
N LEU A 362 15.96 -9.83 8.55
CA LEU A 362 15.06 -10.45 7.59
C LEU A 362 15.13 -11.99 7.60
N ALA A 363 16.02 -12.54 8.39
CA ALA A 363 16.26 -13.99 8.48
C ALA A 363 15.32 -14.70 9.46
#